data_ff2385ae1d026a6cadba9d9b7421f627
#
_entry.id   ff2385ae1d026a6cadba9d9b7421f627
#
_cell.length_a   1.000
_cell.length_b   1.000
_cell.length_c   1.000
_cell.angle_alpha   90.00
_cell.angle_beta   90.00
_cell.angle_gamma   90.00
#
_symmetry.space_group_name_H-M   'P 1'
#
loop_
_entity.id
_entity.type
_entity.pdbx_description
1 polymer ?
#
loop_
_entity_poly.entity_id
_entity_poly.type
_entity_poly.pdbx_seq_one_letter_code
_entity_poly.pdbx_strand_id
1 'polypeptide(L)'
;RQRQMCIRDRIMGSMEEAEDYAEECRAMVRDMDIKDVEFTGIIDVKEYIGRMDFLILTSISEGQPLSILEGFAARKPYIATNVGNCKGLIEGERDNYGPAGYVVPVMGVSEIARAILKLAEDEKTRKRMGQAGYQRAVKAYDESAVFGTYYNLYQKLTGSGEV
;
A
#
# COMPACT_ATOMS: atom_id res chain seq x y z
N ARG A 1 3.28 15.85 -28.87
CA ARG A 1 3.54 14.39 -28.78
C ARG A 1 2.96 13.93 -27.46
N GLN A 2 1.77 13.32 -27.48
CA GLN A 2 1.25 12.55 -26.34
C GLN A 2 2.28 11.45 -26.05
N ARG A 3 2.93 11.50 -24.86
CA ARG A 3 3.64 10.35 -24.35
C ARG A 3 2.57 9.29 -24.07
N GLN A 4 2.56 8.24 -24.84
CA GLN A 4 1.84 7.03 -24.51
C GLN A 4 2.40 6.56 -23.18
N MET A 5 1.64 6.69 -22.09
CA MET A 5 2.03 6.15 -20.80
C MET A 5 1.93 4.62 -20.89
N CYS A 6 3.07 3.96 -20.86
CA CYS A 6 3.12 2.52 -20.70
C CYS A 6 2.95 2.24 -19.20
N ILE A 7 1.72 2.01 -18.76
CA ILE A 7 1.44 1.47 -17.43
C ILE A 7 1.66 -0.04 -17.52
N ARG A 8 2.46 -0.58 -16.60
CA ARG A 8 2.63 -2.02 -16.44
C ARG A 8 2.20 -2.40 -15.03
N ASP A 9 1.19 -3.24 -14.95
CA ASP A 9 0.60 -3.68 -13.69
C ASP A 9 1.21 -5.02 -13.25
N ARG A 10 1.43 -5.15 -11.94
CA ARG A 10 1.83 -6.40 -11.33
C ARG A 10 0.87 -6.77 -10.21
N ILE A 11 0.26 -7.93 -10.35
CA ILE A 11 -0.60 -8.53 -9.33
C ILE A 11 0.26 -9.54 -8.58
N MET A 12 0.60 -9.18 -7.33
CA MET A 12 1.51 -9.93 -6.47
C MET A 12 0.72 -10.63 -5.36
N GLY A 13 0.92 -11.91 -5.18
CA GLY A 13 0.29 -12.68 -4.10
C GLY A 13 0.08 -14.15 -4.47
N SER A 14 -0.31 -14.96 -3.47
CA SER A 14 -0.68 -16.36 -3.69
C SER A 14 -1.91 -16.44 -4.57
N MET A 15 -1.90 -17.36 -5.50
CA MET A 15 -3.05 -17.73 -6.33
C MET A 15 -3.59 -19.10 -5.98
N GLU A 16 -2.88 -19.85 -5.12
CA GLU A 16 -3.20 -21.23 -4.75
C GLU A 16 -4.37 -21.30 -3.76
N GLU A 17 -4.51 -20.29 -2.88
CA GLU A 17 -5.57 -20.26 -1.88
C GLU A 17 -6.95 -19.92 -2.45
N ALA A 18 -7.01 -19.35 -3.66
CA ALA A 18 -8.23 -18.95 -4.37
C ALA A 18 -8.05 -19.13 -5.88
N GLU A 19 -7.75 -20.35 -6.31
CA GLU A 19 -7.41 -20.68 -7.71
C GLU A 19 -8.53 -20.28 -8.68
N ASP A 20 -9.79 -20.56 -8.34
CA ASP A 20 -10.94 -20.18 -9.17
C ASP A 20 -11.02 -18.68 -9.40
N TYR A 21 -10.85 -17.88 -8.34
CA TYR A 21 -10.85 -16.42 -8.44
C TYR A 21 -9.65 -15.89 -9.24
N ALA A 22 -8.49 -16.50 -9.04
CA ALA A 22 -7.29 -16.13 -9.80
C ALA A 22 -7.48 -16.41 -11.30
N GLU A 23 -8.12 -17.52 -11.66
CA GLU A 23 -8.42 -17.83 -13.06
C GLU A 23 -9.49 -16.90 -13.66
N GLU A 24 -10.52 -16.53 -12.90
CA GLU A 24 -11.48 -15.48 -13.30
C GLU A 24 -10.78 -14.16 -13.63
N CYS A 25 -9.83 -13.73 -12.78
CA CYS A 25 -9.03 -12.52 -13.02
C CYS A 25 -8.18 -12.63 -14.29
N ARG A 26 -7.54 -13.79 -14.53
CA ARG A 26 -6.76 -14.03 -15.75
C ARG A 26 -7.66 -14.07 -17.00
N ALA A 27 -8.84 -14.69 -16.88
CA ALA A 27 -9.82 -14.70 -17.96
C ALA A 27 -10.26 -13.29 -18.33
N MET A 28 -10.57 -12.46 -17.33
CA MET A 28 -10.94 -11.06 -17.55
C MET A 28 -9.84 -10.29 -18.30
N VAL A 29 -8.57 -10.46 -17.91
CA VAL A 29 -7.43 -9.82 -18.61
C VAL A 29 -7.35 -10.29 -20.06
N ARG A 30 -7.55 -11.59 -20.33
CA ARG A 30 -7.55 -12.14 -21.70
C ARG A 30 -8.74 -11.64 -22.52
N ASP A 31 -9.94 -11.71 -21.97
CA ASP A 31 -11.19 -11.41 -22.69
C ASP A 31 -11.30 -9.92 -23.05
N MET A 32 -10.76 -9.06 -22.18
CA MET A 32 -10.70 -7.62 -22.41
C MET A 32 -9.46 -7.17 -23.19
N ASP A 33 -8.61 -8.12 -23.65
CA ASP A 33 -7.35 -7.86 -24.36
C ASP A 33 -6.45 -6.84 -23.64
N ILE A 34 -6.43 -6.87 -22.30
CA ILE A 34 -5.60 -5.97 -21.50
C ILE A 34 -4.14 -6.41 -21.64
N LYS A 35 -3.29 -5.47 -22.01
CA LYS A 35 -1.84 -5.69 -22.16
C LYS A 35 -1.11 -5.22 -20.90
N ASP A 36 0.11 -5.71 -20.75
CA ASP A 36 1.04 -5.28 -19.69
C ASP A 36 0.56 -5.55 -18.24
N VAL A 37 -0.23 -6.60 -18.03
CA VAL A 37 -0.58 -7.14 -16.71
C VAL A 37 0.22 -8.42 -16.46
N GLU A 38 0.95 -8.45 -15.35
CA GLU A 38 1.77 -9.59 -14.93
C GLU A 38 1.23 -10.15 -13.60
N PHE A 39 0.86 -11.42 -13.58
CA PHE A 39 0.53 -12.15 -12.35
C PHE A 39 1.80 -12.85 -11.86
N THR A 40 2.38 -12.38 -10.77
CA THR A 40 3.72 -12.84 -10.34
C THR A 40 3.68 -14.07 -9.44
N GLY A 41 2.52 -14.39 -8.84
CA GLY A 41 2.46 -15.34 -7.75
C GLY A 41 3.14 -14.82 -6.49
N ILE A 42 3.62 -15.75 -5.64
CA ILE A 42 4.37 -15.42 -4.43
C ILE A 42 5.78 -14.99 -4.83
N ILE A 43 6.17 -13.78 -4.42
CA ILE A 43 7.50 -13.21 -4.67
C ILE A 43 8.05 -12.56 -3.40
N ASP A 44 9.36 -12.37 -3.32
CA ASP A 44 9.93 -11.48 -2.31
C ASP A 44 9.66 -10.01 -2.71
N VAL A 45 8.67 -9.41 -2.07
CA VAL A 45 8.24 -8.04 -2.34
C VAL A 45 9.39 -7.04 -2.23
N LYS A 46 10.39 -7.29 -1.37
CA LYS A 46 11.54 -6.39 -1.17
C LYS A 46 12.37 -6.22 -2.43
N GLU A 47 12.46 -7.25 -3.27
CA GLU A 47 13.19 -7.17 -4.54
C GLU A 47 12.45 -6.35 -5.60
N TYR A 48 11.13 -6.23 -5.48
CA TYR A 48 10.26 -5.61 -6.49
C TYR A 48 9.79 -4.20 -6.12
N ILE A 49 9.50 -3.96 -4.83
CA ILE A 49 8.82 -2.74 -4.37
C ILE A 49 9.60 -1.46 -4.74
N GLY A 50 10.92 -1.52 -4.74
CA GLY A 50 11.79 -0.41 -5.15
C GLY A 50 11.58 0.04 -6.60
N ARG A 51 11.14 -0.86 -7.47
CA ARG A 51 10.96 -0.66 -8.91
C ARG A 51 9.55 -0.18 -9.28
N MET A 52 8.61 -0.18 -8.34
CA MET A 52 7.24 0.31 -8.54
C MET A 52 7.20 1.83 -8.46
N ASP A 53 6.28 2.46 -9.17
CA ASP A 53 6.00 3.89 -9.07
C ASP A 53 5.06 4.20 -7.89
N PHE A 54 4.07 3.36 -7.69
CA PHE A 54 3.09 3.40 -6.59
C PHE A 54 2.49 2.00 -6.38
N LEU A 55 1.77 1.84 -5.29
CA LEU A 55 1.17 0.56 -4.89
C LEU A 55 -0.35 0.72 -4.71
N ILE A 56 -1.07 -0.39 -4.88
CA ILE A 56 -2.53 -0.42 -4.80
C ILE A 56 -2.95 -1.55 -3.85
N LEU A 57 -3.89 -1.27 -2.95
CA LEU A 57 -4.51 -2.24 -2.06
C LEU A 57 -6.04 -2.12 -2.19
N THR A 58 -6.68 -3.11 -2.78
CA THR A 58 -8.13 -3.11 -3.07
C THR A 58 -8.92 -3.99 -2.11
N SER A 59 -8.38 -4.27 -0.94
CA SER A 59 -9.01 -5.13 0.07
C SER A 59 -10.41 -4.66 0.46
N ILE A 60 -11.29 -5.61 0.78
CA ILE A 60 -12.63 -5.33 1.31
C ILE A 60 -12.65 -5.31 2.84
N SER A 61 -11.60 -5.83 3.49
CA SER A 61 -11.43 -5.85 4.93
C SER A 61 -9.95 -5.86 5.28
N GLU A 62 -9.54 -5.00 6.19
CA GLU A 62 -8.20 -4.91 6.75
C GLU A 62 -8.28 -4.48 8.22
N GLY A 63 -7.25 -4.81 9.00
CA GLY A 63 -7.01 -4.18 10.29
C GLY A 63 -6.06 -2.98 10.12
N GLN A 64 -4.77 -3.28 10.12
CA GLN A 64 -3.69 -2.35 9.81
C GLN A 64 -2.74 -3.03 8.81
N PRO A 65 -2.88 -2.76 7.51
CA PRO A 65 -2.13 -3.48 6.49
C PRO A 65 -0.63 -3.14 6.54
N LEU A 66 0.21 -4.14 6.79
CA LEU A 66 1.67 -3.99 6.81
C LEU A 66 2.21 -3.64 5.42
N SER A 67 1.57 -4.12 4.36
CA SER A 67 1.95 -3.81 2.98
C SER A 67 2.00 -2.30 2.69
N ILE A 68 1.13 -1.51 3.31
CA ILE A 68 1.18 -0.04 3.19
C ILE A 68 2.44 0.50 3.87
N LEU A 69 2.80 0.01 5.06
CA LEU A 69 4.00 0.43 5.76
C LEU A 69 5.28 0.02 5.03
N GLU A 70 5.30 -1.16 4.42
CA GLU A 70 6.40 -1.62 3.56
C GLU A 70 6.56 -0.71 2.33
N GLY A 71 5.45 -0.36 1.67
CA GLY A 71 5.46 0.60 0.57
C GLY A 71 5.95 1.97 0.98
N PHE A 72 5.54 2.45 2.14
CA PHE A 72 6.01 3.71 2.70
C PHE A 72 7.50 3.69 3.04
N ALA A 73 8.01 2.59 3.60
CA ALA A 73 9.43 2.42 3.83
C ALA A 73 10.26 2.49 2.53
N ALA A 74 9.68 2.03 1.42
CA ALA A 74 10.25 2.14 0.08
C ALA A 74 9.94 3.48 -0.65
N ARG A 75 9.35 4.46 0.04
CA ARG A 75 8.91 5.77 -0.51
C ARG A 75 7.93 5.64 -1.67
N LYS A 76 7.05 4.66 -1.62
CA LYS A 76 5.99 4.47 -2.62
C LYS A 76 4.67 4.99 -2.10
N PRO A 77 3.96 5.86 -2.83
CA PRO A 77 2.61 6.26 -2.46
C PRO A 77 1.63 5.11 -2.70
N TYR A 78 0.51 5.15 -1.99
CA TYR A 78 -0.50 4.11 -2.04
C TYR A 78 -1.84 4.61 -2.55
N ILE A 79 -2.55 3.74 -3.26
CA ILE A 79 -3.99 3.85 -3.46
C ILE A 79 -4.61 2.71 -2.65
N ALA A 80 -5.47 2.99 -1.69
CA ALA A 80 -6.11 1.93 -0.90
C ALA A 80 -7.60 2.19 -0.68
N THR A 81 -8.34 1.10 -0.55
CA THR A 81 -9.74 1.15 -0.13
C THR A 81 -9.87 1.65 1.31
N ASN A 82 -10.97 2.32 1.61
CA ASN A 82 -11.25 2.86 2.94
C ASN A 82 -11.72 1.76 3.90
N VAL A 83 -10.80 0.91 4.32
CA VAL A 83 -11.03 -0.20 5.26
C VAL A 83 -9.98 -0.19 6.37
N GLY A 84 -10.37 -0.63 7.57
CA GLY A 84 -9.48 -0.64 8.72
C GLY A 84 -8.78 0.70 8.94
N ASN A 85 -7.47 0.66 9.17
CA ASN A 85 -6.66 1.87 9.35
C ASN A 85 -6.01 2.40 8.05
N CYS A 86 -6.46 1.97 6.87
CA CYS A 86 -5.91 2.46 5.59
C CYS A 86 -5.96 3.98 5.49
N LYS A 87 -7.10 4.58 5.88
CA LYS A 87 -7.28 6.04 5.85
C LYS A 87 -6.29 6.74 6.79
N GLY A 88 -6.18 6.30 8.03
CA GLY A 88 -5.25 6.88 9.00
C GLY A 88 -3.79 6.80 8.55
N LEU A 89 -3.40 5.67 7.92
CA LEU A 89 -2.07 5.52 7.35
C LEU A 89 -1.82 6.45 6.16
N ILE A 90 -2.77 6.60 5.25
CA ILE A 90 -2.58 7.34 4.00
C ILE A 90 -2.73 8.85 4.22
N GLU A 91 -3.76 9.29 4.93
CA GLU A 91 -4.03 10.72 5.15
C GLU A 91 -3.17 11.34 6.24
N GLY A 92 -2.70 10.53 7.21
CA GLY A 92 -1.80 11.00 8.28
C GLY A 92 -2.53 11.77 9.37
N GLU A 93 -3.56 11.18 9.95
CA GLU A 93 -4.39 11.82 10.99
C GLU A 93 -3.62 12.27 12.25
N ARG A 94 -2.41 11.70 12.46
CA ARG A 94 -1.59 11.91 13.67
C ARG A 94 -0.28 12.66 13.40
N ASP A 95 -0.09 13.17 12.19
CA ASP A 95 1.14 13.85 11.80
C ASP A 95 0.86 14.98 10.80
N ASN A 96 1.90 15.76 10.47
CA ASN A 96 1.83 16.89 9.55
C ASN A 96 2.62 16.65 8.26
N TYR A 97 2.91 15.39 7.89
CA TYR A 97 3.69 15.09 6.68
C TYR A 97 2.84 15.22 5.40
N GLY A 98 1.52 15.26 5.53
CA GLY A 98 0.57 15.31 4.44
C GLY A 98 0.20 13.91 3.91
N PRO A 99 -0.64 13.87 2.87
CA PRO A 99 -1.14 12.59 2.35
C PRO A 99 -0.03 11.79 1.65
N ALA A 100 -0.01 10.49 1.93
CA ALA A 100 0.91 9.51 1.34
C ALA A 100 0.29 8.72 0.18
N GLY A 101 -0.86 9.15 -0.33
CA GLY A 101 -1.58 8.49 -1.39
C GLY A 101 -3.04 8.92 -1.48
N TYR A 102 -3.87 8.04 -2.01
CA TYR A 102 -5.30 8.24 -2.15
C TYR A 102 -6.11 7.14 -1.46
N VAL A 103 -7.16 7.53 -0.76
CA VAL A 103 -8.15 6.63 -0.19
C VAL A 103 -9.39 6.61 -1.09
N VAL A 104 -9.88 5.44 -1.41
CA VAL A 104 -11.00 5.23 -2.33
C VAL A 104 -12.08 4.35 -1.68
N PRO A 105 -13.34 4.41 -2.14
CA PRO A 105 -14.38 3.50 -1.65
C PRO A 105 -14.07 2.03 -1.98
N VAL A 106 -14.55 1.11 -1.14
CA VAL A 106 -14.57 -0.32 -1.48
C VAL A 106 -15.38 -0.52 -2.75
N MET A 107 -14.90 -1.36 -3.67
CA MET A 107 -15.49 -1.58 -5.00
C MET A 107 -15.55 -0.32 -5.89
N GLY A 108 -14.85 0.75 -5.52
CA GLY A 108 -14.82 2.02 -6.24
C GLY A 108 -13.92 1.99 -7.48
N VAL A 109 -14.28 1.19 -8.49
CA VAL A 109 -13.45 0.99 -9.70
C VAL A 109 -13.10 2.31 -10.39
N SER A 110 -14.07 3.21 -10.53
CA SER A 110 -13.86 4.52 -11.17
C SER A 110 -12.95 5.44 -10.34
N GLU A 111 -13.03 5.35 -9.01
CA GLU A 111 -12.20 6.12 -8.08
C GLU A 111 -10.75 5.61 -8.13
N ILE A 112 -10.57 4.29 -8.14
CA ILE A 112 -9.26 3.64 -8.29
C ILE A 112 -8.63 4.07 -9.61
N ALA A 113 -9.36 3.96 -10.73
CA ALA A 113 -8.85 4.34 -12.04
C ALA A 113 -8.43 5.82 -12.10
N ARG A 114 -9.22 6.73 -11.54
CA ARG A 114 -8.86 8.16 -11.44
C ARG A 114 -7.62 8.38 -10.58
N ALA A 115 -7.47 7.67 -9.47
CA ALA A 115 -6.31 7.79 -8.60
C ALA A 115 -5.04 7.26 -9.29
N ILE A 116 -5.14 6.14 -10.04
CA ILE A 116 -4.06 5.60 -10.87
C ILE A 116 -3.58 6.66 -11.87
N LEU A 117 -4.50 7.24 -12.64
CA LEU A 117 -4.15 8.27 -13.64
C LEU A 117 -3.44 9.46 -13.00
N LYS A 118 -3.96 9.99 -11.87
CA LYS A 118 -3.32 11.10 -11.16
C LYS A 118 -1.89 10.78 -10.73
N LEU A 119 -1.65 9.58 -10.20
CA LEU A 119 -0.29 9.19 -9.79
C LEU A 119 0.59 8.88 -11.01
N ALA A 120 0.05 8.30 -12.07
CA ALA A 120 0.81 7.99 -13.27
C ALA A 120 1.28 9.27 -14.00
N GLU A 121 0.45 10.32 -14.04
CA GLU A 121 0.73 11.57 -14.77
C GLU A 121 1.62 12.55 -13.99
N ASP A 122 1.61 12.51 -12.65
CA ASP A 122 2.30 13.49 -11.80
C ASP A 122 3.40 12.87 -10.94
N GLU A 123 4.60 12.80 -11.50
CA GLU A 123 5.80 12.32 -10.80
C GLU A 123 6.13 13.14 -9.55
N LYS A 124 5.89 14.46 -9.58
CA LYS A 124 6.17 15.34 -8.45
C LYS A 124 5.26 14.99 -7.28
N THR A 125 3.98 14.75 -7.54
CA THR A 125 3.01 14.30 -6.54
C THR A 125 3.37 12.91 -6.01
N ARG A 126 3.76 11.95 -6.88
CA ARG A 126 4.24 10.64 -6.45
C ARG A 126 5.40 10.75 -5.45
N LYS A 127 6.42 11.53 -5.80
CA LYS A 127 7.60 11.72 -4.94
C LYS A 127 7.24 12.39 -3.60
N ARG A 128 6.39 13.41 -3.62
CA ARG A 128 5.93 14.09 -2.41
C ARG A 128 5.14 13.16 -1.49
N MET A 129 4.19 12.41 -2.04
CA MET A 129 3.38 11.47 -1.28
C MET A 129 4.21 10.29 -0.75
N GLY A 130 5.13 9.74 -1.57
CA GLY A 130 6.05 8.70 -1.13
C GLY A 130 6.95 9.16 0.01
N GLN A 131 7.42 10.42 -0.01
CA GLN A 131 8.21 10.99 1.07
C GLN A 131 7.37 11.19 2.35
N ALA A 132 6.11 11.61 2.24
CA ALA A 132 5.20 11.73 3.37
C ALA A 132 4.97 10.35 4.05
N GLY A 133 4.73 9.31 3.26
CA GLY A 133 4.60 7.93 3.75
C GLY A 133 5.87 7.46 4.45
N TYR A 134 7.03 7.69 3.86
CA TYR A 134 8.31 7.32 4.46
C TYR A 134 8.54 7.97 5.84
N GLN A 135 8.30 9.28 5.95
CA GLN A 135 8.41 9.98 7.23
C GLN A 135 7.49 9.38 8.30
N ARG A 136 6.26 9.08 7.90
CA ARG A 136 5.26 8.44 8.77
C ARG A 136 5.70 7.06 9.22
N ALA A 137 6.14 6.20 8.31
CA ALA A 137 6.61 4.85 8.63
C ALA A 137 7.79 4.88 9.63
N VAL A 138 8.83 5.67 9.33
CA VAL A 138 10.03 5.73 10.16
C VAL A 138 9.79 6.37 11.52
N LYS A 139 8.85 7.33 11.64
CA LYS A 139 8.63 8.05 12.90
C LYS A 139 7.60 7.40 13.81
N ALA A 140 6.57 6.78 13.25
CA ALA A 140 5.45 6.27 14.03
C ALA A 140 5.38 4.74 14.08
N TYR A 141 6.06 4.04 13.17
CA TYR A 141 5.98 2.58 13.02
C TYR A 141 7.37 1.92 13.01
N ASP A 142 8.39 2.60 13.55
CA ASP A 142 9.70 2.00 13.79
C ASP A 142 9.59 0.88 14.83
N GLU A 143 10.22 -0.24 14.54
CA GLU A 143 10.15 -1.44 15.36
C GLU A 143 10.60 -1.18 16.81
N SER A 144 11.68 -0.42 16.99
CA SER A 144 12.23 -0.10 18.31
C SER A 144 11.24 0.72 19.15
N ALA A 145 10.52 1.68 18.52
CA ALA A 145 9.52 2.49 19.21
C ALA A 145 8.29 1.64 19.61
N VAL A 146 7.87 0.71 18.74
CA VAL A 146 6.76 -0.20 19.02
C VAL A 146 7.13 -1.15 20.15
N PHE A 147 8.28 -1.81 20.10
CA PHE A 147 8.75 -2.69 21.17
C PHE A 147 8.92 -1.95 22.49
N GLY A 148 9.46 -0.74 22.49
CA GLY A 148 9.55 0.09 23.70
C GLY A 148 8.18 0.35 24.34
N THR A 149 7.15 0.59 23.51
CA THR A 149 5.78 0.79 24.01
C THR A 149 5.22 -0.49 24.66
N TYR A 150 5.37 -1.64 24.01
CA TYR A 150 4.95 -2.92 24.57
C TYR A 150 5.73 -3.29 25.84
N TYR A 151 7.04 -3.11 25.83
CA TYR A 151 7.88 -3.36 27.00
C TYR A 151 7.40 -2.54 28.21
N ASN A 152 7.18 -1.24 28.04
CA ASN A 152 6.69 -0.36 29.10
C ASN A 152 5.28 -0.77 29.60
N LEU A 153 4.42 -1.26 28.69
CA LEU A 153 3.11 -1.79 29.08
C LEU A 153 3.24 -3.04 29.95
N TYR A 154 4.08 -3.98 29.54
CA TYR A 154 4.33 -5.21 30.35
C TYR A 154 4.93 -4.88 31.71
N GLN A 155 5.90 -3.99 31.80
CA GLN A 155 6.48 -3.56 33.07
C GLN A 155 5.40 -3.00 34.03
N LYS A 156 4.50 -2.17 33.52
CA LYS A 156 3.38 -1.64 34.32
C LYS A 156 2.41 -2.73 34.79
N LEU A 157 2.13 -3.73 33.96
CA LEU A 157 1.19 -4.79 34.29
C LEU A 157 1.80 -5.83 35.27
N THR A 158 3.10 -6.07 35.21
CA THR A 158 3.79 -7.04 36.03
C THR A 158 4.29 -6.48 37.35
N GLY A 159 4.09 -5.18 37.61
CA GLY A 159 4.58 -4.53 38.83
C GLY A 159 6.11 -4.44 38.97
N SER A 160 6.84 -4.69 37.87
CA SER A 160 8.31 -4.70 37.85
C SER A 160 8.91 -3.31 37.66
N GLY A 161 8.14 -2.26 37.84
CA GLY A 161 8.52 -0.87 37.58
C GLY A 161 8.91 -0.01 38.78
N GLU A 162 9.11 -0.61 39.94
CA GLU A 162 9.65 0.07 41.13
C GLU A 162 10.74 -0.78 41.77
N VAL A 163 11.98 -0.55 41.36
CA VAL A 163 13.19 -0.67 42.21
C VAL A 163 14.11 0.47 41.82
#